data_14670e30546b7f54664b40ef4e043c00
#
_entry.id   14670e30546b7f54664b40ef4e043c00
#
_cell.length_a   1.000
_cell.length_b   1.000
_cell.length_c   1.000
_cell.angle_alpha   90.00
_cell.angle_beta   90.00
_cell.angle_gamma   90.00
#
_symmetry.space_group_name_H-M   'P 1'
#
loop_
_entity.id
_entity.type
_entity.pdbx_description
1 polymer ?
#
loop_
_entity_poly.entity_id
_entity_poly.type
_entity_poly.pdbx_seq_one_letter_code
_entity_poly.pdbx_strand_id
1 'polypeptide(L)' 'MDSRLSEMSSERFLRHNVGRAFCESCLAIHTGLSLQQAAAAVAALAKMSEFVVAPARCRSCGQTNTLITATAT' A
#
# COMPACT_ATOMS: atom_id res chain seq x y z
N MET A 1 5.80 -19.09 -0.72
CA MET A 1 6.05 -17.74 -0.19
C MET A 1 4.82 -17.28 0.58
N ASP A 2 5.04 -16.70 1.72
CA ASP A 2 3.93 -16.39 2.63
C ASP A 2 3.36 -15.00 2.31
N SER A 3 2.15 -14.96 1.75
CA SER A 3 1.48 -13.71 1.43
C SER A 3 1.13 -12.89 2.68
N ARG A 4 1.08 -13.53 3.85
CA ARG A 4 0.84 -12.82 5.10
C ARG A 4 1.97 -11.87 5.46
N LEU A 5 3.22 -12.26 5.16
CA LEU A 5 4.36 -11.38 5.43
C LEU A 5 4.28 -10.12 4.59
N SER A 6 3.85 -10.26 3.33
CA SER A 6 3.67 -9.10 2.45
C SER A 6 2.59 -8.18 2.98
N GLU A 7 1.45 -8.72 3.41
CA GLU A 7 0.37 -7.93 3.99
C GLU A 7 0.82 -7.26 5.27
N MET A 8 1.49 -7.98 6.15
CA MET A 8 1.94 -7.45 7.44
C MET A 8 2.95 -6.32 7.25
N SER A 9 3.88 -6.48 6.34
CA SER A 9 4.89 -5.45 6.06
C SER A 9 4.22 -4.19 5.51
N SER A 10 3.31 -4.35 4.55
CA SER A 10 2.59 -3.24 3.95
C SER A 10 1.67 -2.56 4.95
N GLU A 11 0.94 -3.34 5.74
CA GLU A 11 0.05 -2.79 6.76
C GLU A 11 0.82 -1.97 7.78
N ARG A 12 1.92 -2.51 8.30
CA ARG A 12 2.75 -1.82 9.28
C ARG A 12 3.29 -0.51 8.71
N PHE A 13 3.81 -0.56 7.49
CA PHE A 13 4.34 0.63 6.84
C PHE A 13 3.27 1.71 6.70
N LEU A 14 2.09 1.33 6.23
CA LEU A 14 1.00 2.28 6.02
C LEU A 14 0.47 2.84 7.34
N ARG A 15 0.42 2.03 8.38
CA ARG A 15 -0.03 2.51 9.70
C ARG A 15 0.96 3.50 10.31
N HIS A 16 2.25 3.37 9.99
CA HIS A 16 3.25 4.34 10.41
C HIS A 16 3.21 5.62 9.57
N ASN A 17 2.48 5.60 8.46
CA ASN A 17 2.38 6.74 7.55
C ASN A 17 0.92 7.09 7.27
N VAL A 18 0.10 7.09 8.31
CA VAL A 18 -1.33 7.40 8.23
C VAL A 18 -1.55 8.72 7.49
N GLY A 19 -2.50 8.73 6.58
CA GLY A 19 -2.84 9.92 5.79
C GLY A 19 -2.01 10.10 4.54
N ARG A 20 -0.97 9.29 4.34
CA ARG A 20 -0.14 9.36 3.13
C ARG A 20 -0.54 8.24 2.18
N ALA A 21 -0.67 8.58 0.91
CA ALA A 21 -1.06 7.63 -0.13
C ALA A 21 0.17 7.15 -0.90
N PHE A 22 0.21 5.86 -1.18
CA PHE A 22 1.32 5.24 -1.91
C PHE A 22 0.78 4.37 -3.03
N CYS A 23 1.42 4.43 -4.21
CA CYS A 23 1.12 3.49 -5.27
C CYS A 23 1.84 2.17 -5.00
N GLU A 24 1.46 1.13 -5.75
CA GLU A 24 2.03 -0.20 -5.55
C GLU A 24 3.54 -0.21 -5.73
N SER A 25 4.04 0.52 -6.72
CA SER A 25 5.48 0.60 -6.96
C SER A 25 6.23 1.22 -5.78
N CYS A 26 5.72 2.34 -5.28
CA CYS A 26 6.33 3.01 -4.14
C CYS A 26 6.24 2.15 -2.88
N LEU A 27 5.10 1.51 -2.68
CA LEU A 27 4.92 0.61 -1.54
C LEU A 27 5.93 -0.54 -1.60
N ALA A 28 6.14 -1.12 -2.79
CA ALA A 28 7.10 -2.19 -2.97
C ALA A 28 8.51 -1.73 -2.62
N ILE A 29 8.91 -0.55 -3.06
CA ILE A 29 10.24 -0.01 -2.80
C ILE A 29 10.45 0.22 -1.30
N HIS A 30 9.48 0.83 -0.63
CA HIS A 30 9.59 1.15 0.79
C HIS A 30 9.55 -0.08 1.69
N THR A 31 8.86 -1.13 1.28
CA THR A 31 8.71 -2.32 2.10
C THR A 31 9.68 -3.44 1.71
N GLY A 32 10.41 -3.27 0.61
CA GLY A 32 11.32 -4.29 0.13
C GLY A 32 10.63 -5.47 -0.54
N LEU A 33 9.37 -5.30 -0.92
CA LEU A 33 8.59 -6.33 -1.60
C LEU A 33 8.75 -6.21 -3.11
N SER A 34 8.43 -7.29 -3.83
CA SER A 34 8.29 -7.21 -5.27
C SER A 34 7.01 -6.46 -5.62
N LEU A 35 6.91 -5.97 -6.85
CA LEU A 35 5.70 -5.29 -7.29
C LEU A 35 4.47 -6.20 -7.18
N GLN A 36 4.65 -7.48 -7.52
CA GLN A 36 3.57 -8.46 -7.44
C GLN A 36 3.12 -8.68 -6.00
N GLN A 37 4.07 -8.74 -5.06
CA GLN A 37 3.75 -8.89 -3.65
C GLN A 37 3.04 -7.65 -3.10
N ALA A 38 3.47 -6.47 -3.51
CA ALA A 38 2.84 -5.23 -3.10
C ALA A 38 1.41 -5.15 -3.64
N ALA A 39 1.20 -5.52 -4.90
CA ALA A 39 -0.12 -5.54 -5.50
C ALA A 39 -1.06 -6.50 -4.77
N ALA A 40 -0.57 -7.67 -4.41
CA ALA A 40 -1.35 -8.65 -3.66
C ALA A 40 -1.70 -8.12 -2.27
N ALA A 41 -0.76 -7.45 -1.62
CA ALA A 41 -0.99 -6.85 -0.31
C ALA A 41 -2.05 -5.75 -0.38
N VAL A 42 -1.97 -4.88 -1.39
CA VAL A 42 -2.96 -3.83 -1.60
C VAL A 42 -4.36 -4.43 -1.78
N ALA A 43 -4.47 -5.48 -2.59
CA ALA A 43 -5.75 -6.15 -2.81
C ALA A 43 -6.32 -6.72 -1.51
N ALA A 44 -5.48 -7.28 -0.66
CA ALA A 44 -5.90 -7.82 0.63
C ALA A 44 -6.30 -6.72 1.59
N LEU A 45 -5.50 -5.66 1.69
CA LEU A 45 -5.76 -4.55 2.61
C LEU A 45 -6.98 -3.74 2.19
N ALA A 46 -7.29 -3.71 0.89
CA ALA A 46 -8.46 -2.99 0.40
C ALA A 46 -9.77 -3.51 0.98
N LYS A 47 -9.77 -4.72 1.51
CA LYS A 47 -10.95 -5.31 2.15
C LYS A 47 -11.15 -4.80 3.58
N MET A 48 -10.14 -4.15 4.14
CA MET A 48 -10.19 -3.63 5.50
C MET A 48 -10.70 -2.19 5.48
N SER A 49 -11.59 -1.84 6.41
CA SER A 49 -12.17 -0.50 6.46
C SER A 49 -11.15 0.59 6.81
N GLU A 50 -10.01 0.19 7.35
CA GLU A 50 -8.96 1.13 7.75
C GLU A 50 -8.10 1.61 6.60
N PHE A 51 -8.27 1.02 5.42
CA PHE A 51 -7.50 1.37 4.24
C PHE A 51 -8.41 1.81 3.12
N VAL A 52 -8.01 2.87 2.43
CA VAL A 52 -8.75 3.40 1.28
C VAL A 52 -7.90 3.22 0.04
N VAL A 53 -8.48 2.62 -0.98
CA VAL A 53 -7.81 2.41 -2.27
C VAL A 53 -8.57 3.22 -3.31
N ALA A 54 -7.88 4.12 -4.00
CA ALA A 54 -8.49 4.98 -5.00
C ALA A 54 -7.46 5.39 -6.04
N PRO A 55 -7.89 5.63 -7.30
CA PRO A 55 -6.98 6.14 -8.32
C PRO A 55 -6.63 7.59 -8.02
N ALA A 56 -5.34 7.89 -8.03
CA ALA A 56 -4.86 9.24 -7.79
C ALA A 56 -3.41 9.36 -8.25
N ARG A 57 -2.88 10.56 -8.19
CA ARG A 57 -1.49 10.82 -8.54
C ARG A 57 -0.61 10.57 -7.34
N CYS A 58 0.36 9.68 -7.49
CA CYS A 58 1.32 9.39 -6.43
C CYS A 58 2.32 10.53 -6.30
N ARG A 59 2.46 11.09 -5.11
CA ARG A 59 3.39 12.18 -4.87
C ARG A 59 4.84 11.75 -4.94
N SER A 60 5.11 10.48 -4.64
CA SER A 60 6.49 9.97 -4.62
C SER A 60 7.05 9.75 -6.02
N CYS A 61 6.26 9.20 -6.94
CA CYS A 61 6.73 8.92 -8.30
C CYS A 61 6.08 9.79 -9.37
N GLY A 62 5.05 10.55 -9.03
CA GLY A 62 4.39 11.47 -9.95
C GLY A 62 3.46 10.80 -10.96
N GLN A 63 3.30 9.50 -10.90
CA GLN A 63 2.43 8.77 -11.82
C GLN A 63 1.03 8.60 -11.28
N THR A 64 0.05 8.58 -12.17
CA THR A 64 -1.33 8.30 -11.80
C THR A 64 -1.52 6.79 -11.72
N ASN A 65 -1.85 6.31 -10.54
CA ASN A 65 -2.01 4.88 -10.28
C ASN A 65 -3.04 4.68 -9.19
N THR A 66 -3.34 3.41 -8.92
CA THR A 66 -4.16 3.06 -7.76
C THR A 66 -3.31 3.24 -6.51
N LEU A 67 -3.77 4.11 -5.62
CA LEU A 67 -3.06 4.39 -4.37
C LEU A 67 -3.79 3.77 -3.20
N ILE A 68 -3.02 3.43 -2.16
CA ILE A 68 -3.57 2.94 -0.91
C ILE A 68 -3.15 3.88 0.21
N THR A 69 -4.10 4.19 1.10
CA THR A 69 -3.89 5.09 2.23
C THR A 69 -4.45 4.45 3.48
N ALA A 70 -3.69 4.48 4.56
CA ALA A 70 -4.21 4.09 5.87
C ALA A 70 -4.94 5.28 6.47
N THR A 71 -6.14 5.06 6.95
CA THR A 71 -6.91 6.11 7.62
C THR A 71 -6.71 6.00 9.12
N ALA A 72 -6.79 7.13 9.81
CA ALA A 72 -6.72 7.15 11.26
C ALA A 72 -7.95 6.46 11.84
N THR A 73 -7.74 5.64 12.84
CA THR A 73 -8.83 4.95 13.54
C THR A 73 -9.26 5.73 14.76
#